data_dc5c5a58b603b9938da15c5386cb4ab0
#
_entry.id   dc5c5a58b603b9938da15c5386cb4ab0
#
_cell.length_a   1.000
_cell.length_b   1.000
_cell.length_c   1.000
_cell.angle_alpha   90.00
_cell.angle_beta   90.00
_cell.angle_gamma   90.00
#
_symmetry.space_group_name_H-M   'P 1'
#
loop_
_entity.id
_entity.type
_entity.pdbx_description
1 polymer ?
#
loop_
_entity_poly.entity_id
_entity_poly.type
_entity_poly.pdbx_seq_one_letter_code
_entity_poly.pdbx_strand_id
1 'polypeptide(L)'
;VEILRELIPMAKARYMSNQRRDKNGATVRNGFESSNIGVDTPLPYRTSDLTGILEEYIGKLELRGELAPYKRLKARIETISRDPRYAFMFGSLTVQDNMAAVLARLFRIPVNGKPIAILELGGLPSEIINVVVSVLARLAFDFGVWSAGRIPITFVCEEAHRYVPIDKSLGFEPTKKSISRIAKEGRKYGVSLCMITQ
;
A
#
# COMPACT_ATOMS: atom_id res chain seq x y z
N VAL A 1 -7.91 -9.95 -11.08
CA VAL A 1 -6.50 -9.55 -10.92
C VAL A 1 -5.93 -9.10 -12.27
N GLU A 2 -6.19 -9.85 -13.36
CA GLU A 2 -5.66 -9.54 -14.71
C GLU A 2 -6.09 -8.16 -15.20
N ILE A 3 -7.37 -7.82 -15.11
CA ILE A 3 -7.90 -6.51 -15.50
C ILE A 3 -7.14 -5.36 -14.80
N LEU A 4 -6.88 -5.48 -13.50
CA LEU A 4 -6.13 -4.44 -12.76
C LEU A 4 -4.66 -4.35 -13.19
N ARG A 5 -4.02 -5.47 -13.55
CA ARG A 5 -2.65 -5.47 -14.06
C ARG A 5 -2.52 -4.69 -15.37
N GLU A 6 -3.56 -4.69 -16.18
CA GLU A 6 -3.61 -3.94 -17.44
C GLU A 6 -3.92 -2.45 -17.20
N LEU A 7 -4.87 -2.14 -16.32
CA LEU A 7 -5.37 -0.78 -16.14
C LEU A 7 -4.52 0.09 -15.22
N ILE A 8 -3.84 -0.48 -14.20
CA ILE A 8 -3.01 0.29 -13.26
C ILE A 8 -1.86 1.03 -13.95
N PRO A 9 -1.08 0.44 -14.86
CA PRO A 9 -0.06 1.16 -15.62
C PRO A 9 -0.62 2.37 -16.38
N MET A 10 -1.80 2.22 -16.98
CA MET A 10 -2.47 3.29 -17.70
C MET A 10 -2.93 4.42 -16.76
N ALA A 11 -3.43 4.09 -15.57
CA ALA A 11 -3.79 5.09 -14.56
C ALA A 11 -2.57 5.88 -14.07
N LYS A 12 -1.44 5.21 -13.88
CA LYS A 12 -0.16 5.86 -13.55
C LYS A 12 0.31 6.81 -14.65
N ALA A 13 0.26 6.36 -15.90
CA ALA A 13 0.63 7.18 -17.06
C ALA A 13 -0.28 8.41 -17.18
N ARG A 14 -1.60 8.24 -17.01
CA ARG A 14 -2.59 9.34 -17.01
C ARG A 14 -2.31 10.35 -15.90
N TYR A 15 -2.08 9.89 -14.69
CA TYR A 15 -1.75 10.76 -13.56
C TYR A 15 -0.49 11.60 -13.83
N MET A 16 0.56 10.98 -14.34
CA MET A 16 1.81 11.68 -14.68
C MET A 16 1.61 12.69 -15.81
N SER A 17 0.78 12.39 -16.81
CA SER A 17 0.47 13.32 -17.91
C SER A 17 -0.33 14.54 -17.43
N ASN A 18 -1.27 14.33 -16.50
CA ASN A 18 -2.09 15.41 -15.94
C ASN A 18 -1.24 16.34 -15.05
N GLN A 19 -0.31 15.80 -14.24
CA GLN A 19 0.61 16.61 -13.44
C GLN A 19 1.54 17.50 -14.29
N ARG A 20 1.89 17.04 -15.50
CA ARG A 20 2.70 17.84 -16.44
C ARG A 20 1.96 19.05 -16.99
N ARG A 21 0.62 18.97 -17.09
CA ARG A 21 -0.22 20.08 -17.59
C ARG A 21 -0.46 21.17 -16.54
N ASP A 22 -0.51 20.82 -15.25
CA ASP A 22 -0.80 21.77 -14.17
C ASP A 22 0.40 22.66 -13.80
N LYS A 23 1.62 22.28 -14.17
CA LYS A 23 2.84 23.06 -13.91
C LYS A 23 3.30 23.78 -15.18
N ASN A 24 2.68 24.94 -15.45
CA ASN A 24 3.16 25.98 -16.38
C ASN A 24 3.45 25.58 -17.83
N GLY A 25 2.64 24.77 -18.49
CA GLY A 25 2.73 24.61 -19.95
C GLY A 25 4.11 24.16 -20.52
N ALA A 26 5.11 24.00 -19.69
CA ALA A 26 6.44 23.54 -20.07
C ALA A 26 6.54 22.03 -19.93
N THR A 27 6.77 21.36 -21.05
CA THR A 27 6.99 19.91 -21.13
C THR A 27 8.32 19.58 -20.47
N VAL A 28 8.33 19.28 -19.17
CA VAL A 28 9.53 18.74 -18.52
C VAL A 28 9.74 17.31 -19.02
N ARG A 29 10.71 17.15 -19.91
CA ARG A 29 11.24 15.85 -20.36
C ARG A 29 12.02 15.23 -19.20
N ASN A 30 11.32 14.57 -18.25
CA ASN A 30 11.94 13.60 -17.37
C ASN A 30 11.71 12.22 -17.96
N GLY A 31 12.80 11.50 -18.23
CA GLY A 31 12.95 10.29 -19.03
C GLY A 31 12.24 9.01 -18.58
N PHE A 32 11.00 9.11 -18.10
CA PHE A 32 10.12 7.96 -18.00
C PHE A 32 9.25 7.91 -19.27
N GLU A 33 9.70 7.14 -20.24
CA GLU A 33 8.86 6.77 -21.38
C GLU A 33 7.66 5.99 -20.84
N SER A 34 6.46 6.35 -21.27
CA SER A 34 5.21 5.71 -20.86
C SER A 34 5.15 4.21 -21.19
N SER A 35 6.05 3.73 -22.05
CA SER A 35 6.21 2.33 -22.45
C SER A 35 6.78 1.42 -21.33
N ASN A 36 7.41 1.96 -20.30
CA ASN A 36 8.08 1.19 -19.24
C ASN A 36 7.37 1.22 -17.89
N ILE A 37 6.12 1.71 -17.82
CA ILE A 37 5.36 1.78 -16.56
C ILE A 37 4.65 0.44 -16.34
N GLY A 38 5.13 -0.33 -15.37
CA GLY A 38 4.50 -1.57 -14.93
C GLY A 38 3.57 -1.37 -13.72
N VAL A 39 2.90 -2.46 -13.33
CA VAL A 39 2.06 -2.49 -12.12
C VAL A 39 2.89 -2.18 -10.87
N ASP A 40 4.11 -2.71 -10.81
CA ASP A 40 5.01 -2.58 -9.65
C ASP A 40 5.87 -1.31 -9.70
N THR A 41 5.80 -0.52 -10.78
CA THR A 41 6.53 0.75 -10.86
C THR A 41 6.02 1.68 -9.77
N PRO A 42 6.88 2.25 -8.88
CA PRO A 42 6.46 3.04 -7.73
C PRO A 42 6.02 4.46 -8.15
N LEU A 43 4.99 4.54 -8.95
CA LEU A 43 4.35 5.79 -9.36
C LEU A 43 2.95 5.90 -8.76
N PRO A 44 2.57 7.08 -8.28
CA PRO A 44 1.24 7.33 -7.77
C PRO A 44 0.20 7.40 -8.89
N TYR A 45 -1.06 7.15 -8.54
CA TYR A 45 -2.23 7.42 -9.38
C TYR A 45 -3.45 7.67 -8.51
N ARG A 46 -4.44 8.36 -9.04
CA ARG A 46 -5.71 8.59 -8.35
C ARG A 46 -6.69 7.46 -8.66
N THR A 47 -7.52 7.13 -7.69
CA THR A 47 -8.62 6.16 -7.91
C THR A 47 -9.56 6.64 -9.02
N SER A 48 -9.77 7.97 -9.14
CA SER A 48 -10.54 8.57 -10.23
C SER A 48 -9.93 8.33 -11.61
N ASP A 49 -8.60 8.32 -11.74
CA ASP A 49 -7.93 8.01 -13.00
C ASP A 49 -8.16 6.56 -13.39
N LEU A 50 -8.10 5.65 -12.41
CA LEU A 50 -8.36 4.22 -12.63
C LEU A 50 -9.82 3.96 -13.03
N THR A 51 -10.78 4.56 -12.31
CA THR A 51 -12.21 4.39 -12.63
C THR A 51 -12.57 5.00 -13.97
N GLY A 52 -11.99 6.16 -14.33
CA GLY A 52 -12.17 6.77 -15.64
C GLY A 52 -11.66 5.91 -16.80
N ILE A 53 -10.47 5.28 -16.63
CA ILE A 53 -9.94 4.36 -17.63
C ILE A 53 -10.83 3.12 -17.75
N LEU A 54 -11.33 2.61 -16.62
CA LEU A 54 -12.22 1.46 -16.60
C LEU A 54 -13.55 1.77 -17.33
N GLU A 55 -14.07 3.00 -17.21
CA GLU A 55 -15.23 3.46 -17.96
C GLU A 55 -14.97 3.53 -19.46
N GLU A 56 -13.84 4.07 -19.86
CA GLU A 56 -13.43 4.12 -21.28
C GLU A 56 -13.30 2.71 -21.87
N TYR A 57 -12.76 1.77 -21.09
CA TYR A 57 -12.67 0.37 -21.50
C TYR A 57 -14.05 -0.28 -21.64
N ILE A 58 -14.95 -0.06 -20.68
CA ILE A 58 -16.34 -0.54 -20.74
C ILE A 58 -17.00 -0.01 -22.01
N GLY A 59 -16.91 1.28 -22.32
CA GLY A 59 -17.47 1.86 -23.52
C GLY A 59 -16.92 1.26 -24.82
N LYS A 60 -15.63 0.92 -24.87
CA LYS A 60 -15.01 0.24 -26.02
C LYS A 60 -15.44 -1.22 -26.16
N LEU A 61 -15.74 -1.90 -25.05
CA LEU A 61 -16.14 -3.31 -25.02
C LEU A 61 -17.65 -3.51 -25.23
N GLU A 62 -18.47 -2.46 -25.13
CA GLU A 62 -19.92 -2.54 -25.38
C GLU A 62 -20.27 -3.17 -26.73
N LEU A 63 -19.37 -3.11 -27.68
CA LEU A 63 -19.48 -3.74 -28.99
C LEU A 63 -19.06 -5.24 -29.00
N ARG A 64 -18.49 -5.79 -27.92
CA ARG A 64 -17.86 -7.12 -27.89
C ARG A 64 -18.39 -8.10 -26.83
N GLY A 65 -19.40 -7.74 -26.05
CA GLY A 65 -20.15 -8.69 -25.20
C GLY A 65 -19.56 -9.11 -23.86
N GLU A 66 -18.32 -8.78 -23.46
CA GLU A 66 -17.68 -9.22 -22.22
C GLU A 66 -17.63 -8.16 -21.11
N LEU A 67 -18.74 -7.48 -20.86
CA LEU A 67 -18.80 -6.33 -19.96
C LEU A 67 -18.92 -6.66 -18.47
N ALA A 68 -19.45 -7.84 -18.12
CA ALA A 68 -19.84 -8.16 -16.75
C ALA A 68 -18.67 -8.09 -15.73
N PRO A 69 -17.45 -8.61 -16.02
CA PRO A 69 -16.33 -8.53 -15.10
C PRO A 69 -15.88 -7.10 -14.83
N TYR A 70 -15.87 -6.25 -15.86
CA TYR A 70 -15.45 -4.84 -15.76
C TYR A 70 -16.46 -4.02 -14.96
N LYS A 71 -17.76 -4.18 -15.22
CA LYS A 71 -18.84 -3.51 -14.48
C LYS A 71 -18.82 -3.92 -12.99
N ARG A 72 -18.62 -5.22 -12.68
CA ARG A 72 -18.48 -5.70 -11.30
C ARG A 72 -17.26 -5.11 -10.60
N LEU A 73 -16.13 -5.05 -11.30
CA LEU A 73 -14.91 -4.46 -10.75
C LEU A 73 -15.10 -2.97 -10.45
N LYS A 74 -15.69 -2.20 -11.38
CA LYS A 74 -16.01 -0.79 -11.18
C LYS A 74 -16.91 -0.58 -9.97
N ALA A 75 -18.03 -1.29 -9.91
CA ALA A 75 -18.95 -1.18 -8.78
C ALA A 75 -18.27 -1.50 -7.44
N ARG A 76 -17.39 -2.51 -7.40
CA ARG A 76 -16.64 -2.85 -6.20
C ARG A 76 -15.65 -1.77 -5.79
N ILE A 77 -14.92 -1.18 -6.73
CA ILE A 77 -13.99 -0.08 -6.46
C ILE A 77 -14.76 1.13 -5.91
N GLU A 78 -15.86 1.51 -6.55
CA GLU A 78 -16.69 2.63 -6.11
C GLU A 78 -17.30 2.40 -4.72
N THR A 79 -17.80 1.20 -4.44
CA THR A 79 -18.35 0.85 -3.13
C THR A 79 -17.29 0.99 -2.04
N ILE A 80 -16.10 0.42 -2.25
CA ILE A 80 -15.01 0.49 -1.27
C ILE A 80 -14.52 1.93 -1.10
N SER A 81 -14.40 2.69 -2.18
CA SER A 81 -13.91 4.08 -2.12
C SER A 81 -14.87 5.03 -1.40
N ARG A 82 -16.17 4.72 -1.38
CA ARG A 82 -17.20 5.52 -0.69
C ARG A 82 -17.48 5.07 0.74
N ASP A 83 -17.00 3.91 1.13
CA ASP A 83 -17.23 3.38 2.47
C ASP A 83 -16.35 4.14 3.50
N PRO A 84 -16.96 4.76 4.54
CA PRO A 84 -16.22 5.52 5.55
C PRO A 84 -15.12 4.72 6.26
N ARG A 85 -15.26 3.41 6.36
CA ARG A 85 -14.27 2.52 6.96
C ARG A 85 -12.93 2.50 6.21
N TYR A 86 -12.95 2.84 4.93
CA TYR A 86 -11.76 2.94 4.09
C TYR A 86 -11.32 4.38 3.82
N ALA A 87 -11.94 5.37 4.48
CA ALA A 87 -11.64 6.78 4.28
C ALA A 87 -10.16 7.12 4.53
N PHE A 88 -9.49 6.39 5.43
CA PHE A 88 -8.05 6.55 5.68
C PHE A 88 -7.18 6.21 4.47
N MET A 89 -7.68 5.36 3.55
CA MET A 89 -6.98 4.98 2.30
C MET A 89 -7.32 5.91 1.13
N PHE A 90 -8.55 6.43 1.09
CA PHE A 90 -9.08 7.15 -0.07
C PHE A 90 -9.43 8.61 0.22
N GLY A 91 -9.47 9.02 1.49
CA GLY A 91 -10.05 10.29 1.92
C GLY A 91 -9.16 11.52 1.74
N SER A 92 -7.85 11.41 1.59
CA SER A 92 -6.97 12.55 1.41
C SER A 92 -5.92 12.27 0.35
N LEU A 93 -6.15 12.81 -0.84
CA LEU A 93 -5.32 12.58 -2.02
C LEU A 93 -4.34 13.73 -2.25
N THR A 94 -3.53 14.05 -1.25
CA THR A 94 -2.28 14.73 -1.50
C THR A 94 -1.22 13.68 -1.87
N VAL A 95 -1.06 13.44 -3.15
CA VAL A 95 0.03 12.61 -3.64
C VAL A 95 1.31 13.43 -3.59
N GLN A 96 1.94 13.42 -2.44
CA GLN A 96 3.24 14.03 -2.20
C GLN A 96 4.19 12.96 -1.66
N ASP A 97 5.47 13.09 -1.93
CA ASP A 97 6.48 12.27 -1.27
C ASP A 97 6.62 12.72 0.18
N ASN A 98 5.83 12.10 1.03
CA ASN A 98 5.85 12.32 2.48
C ASN A 98 6.36 11.10 3.25
N MET A 99 7.01 10.16 2.57
CA MET A 99 7.47 8.91 3.18
C MET A 99 8.38 9.18 4.38
N ALA A 100 9.28 10.15 4.29
CA ALA A 100 10.16 10.54 5.40
C ALA A 100 9.36 10.99 6.64
N ALA A 101 8.31 11.80 6.44
CA ALA A 101 7.45 12.25 7.53
C ALA A 101 6.63 11.10 8.13
N VAL A 102 6.13 10.18 7.29
CA VAL A 102 5.41 8.98 7.73
C VAL A 102 6.33 8.08 8.57
N LEU A 103 7.55 7.79 8.10
CA LEU A 103 8.51 6.97 8.83
C LEU A 103 8.95 7.63 10.14
N ALA A 104 9.20 8.95 10.13
CA ALA A 104 9.55 9.70 11.33
C ALA A 104 8.43 9.62 12.39
N ARG A 105 7.18 9.74 11.98
CA ARG A 105 6.03 9.61 12.87
C ARG A 105 5.83 8.18 13.37
N LEU A 106 5.93 7.20 12.47
CA LEU A 106 5.73 5.78 12.75
C LEU A 106 6.78 5.25 13.72
N PHE A 107 8.06 5.56 13.48
CA PHE A 107 9.19 5.11 14.28
C PHE A 107 9.63 6.11 15.35
N ARG A 108 8.86 7.19 15.55
CA ARG A 108 9.14 8.21 16.58
C ARG A 108 10.56 8.80 16.45
N ILE A 109 10.89 9.29 15.27
CA ILE A 109 12.19 9.89 14.98
C ILE A 109 12.03 11.39 14.75
N PRO A 110 12.63 12.26 15.60
CA PRO A 110 13.37 11.94 16.83
C PRO A 110 12.48 11.41 17.95
N VAL A 111 13.05 10.62 18.83
CA VAL A 111 12.31 9.93 19.92
C VAL A 111 11.65 10.91 20.91
N ASN A 112 12.31 12.01 21.23
CA ASN A 112 11.81 13.09 22.13
C ASN A 112 11.18 12.55 23.43
N GLY A 113 11.81 11.53 24.05
CA GLY A 113 11.32 10.91 25.28
C GLY A 113 10.07 10.01 25.14
N LYS A 114 9.58 9.79 23.92
CA LYS A 114 8.39 8.95 23.64
C LYS A 114 8.72 7.87 22.63
N PRO A 115 9.40 6.79 23.02
CA PRO A 115 9.92 5.78 22.08
C PRO A 115 8.86 4.80 21.55
N ILE A 116 7.63 4.84 22.05
CA ILE A 116 6.57 3.88 21.70
C ILE A 116 5.57 4.54 20.75
N ALA A 117 5.27 3.89 19.63
CA ALA A 117 4.15 4.18 18.75
C ALA A 117 3.11 3.07 18.88
N ILE A 118 1.87 3.42 19.19
CA ILE A 118 0.75 2.48 19.28
C ILE A 118 -0.13 2.69 18.06
N LEU A 119 -0.42 1.61 17.36
CA LEU A 119 -1.27 1.57 16.17
C LEU A 119 -2.53 0.76 16.48
N GLU A 120 -3.62 1.46 16.72
CA GLU A 120 -4.92 0.83 16.97
C GLU A 120 -5.58 0.42 15.65
N LEU A 121 -5.79 -0.87 15.47
CA LEU A 121 -6.36 -1.44 14.24
C LEU A 121 -7.83 -1.87 14.40
N GLY A 122 -8.42 -1.70 15.59
CA GLY A 122 -9.77 -2.18 15.91
C GLY A 122 -10.89 -1.58 15.07
N GLY A 123 -10.70 -0.40 14.49
CA GLY A 123 -11.67 0.25 13.60
C GLY A 123 -11.58 -0.15 12.13
N LEU A 124 -10.60 -0.99 11.76
CA LEU A 124 -10.38 -1.39 10.36
C LEU A 124 -11.15 -2.67 10.02
N PRO A 125 -11.63 -2.82 8.78
CA PRO A 125 -12.14 -4.08 8.27
C PRO A 125 -11.10 -5.21 8.35
N SER A 126 -11.53 -6.42 8.69
CA SER A 126 -10.63 -7.58 8.90
C SER A 126 -9.75 -7.88 7.69
N GLU A 127 -10.28 -7.68 6.48
CA GLU A 127 -9.56 -7.89 5.23
C GLU A 127 -8.37 -6.93 5.07
N ILE A 128 -8.50 -5.72 5.63
CA ILE A 128 -7.47 -4.67 5.55
C ILE A 128 -6.44 -4.82 6.65
N ILE A 129 -6.83 -5.28 7.84
CA ILE A 129 -5.91 -5.41 8.99
C ILE A 129 -4.67 -6.21 8.59
N ASN A 130 -4.84 -7.34 7.94
CA ASN A 130 -3.73 -8.19 7.50
C ASN A 130 -2.78 -7.47 6.52
N VAL A 131 -3.35 -6.70 5.59
CA VAL A 131 -2.55 -5.91 4.63
C VAL A 131 -1.75 -4.83 5.37
N VAL A 132 -2.40 -4.09 6.28
CA VAL A 132 -1.76 -3.05 7.08
C VAL A 132 -0.63 -3.62 7.91
N VAL A 133 -0.86 -4.72 8.64
CA VAL A 133 0.18 -5.39 9.45
C VAL A 133 1.34 -5.88 8.59
N SER A 134 1.05 -6.43 7.41
CA SER A 134 2.09 -6.84 6.45
C SER A 134 2.97 -5.67 6.03
N VAL A 135 2.35 -4.53 5.69
CA VAL A 135 3.08 -3.32 5.28
C VAL A 135 3.91 -2.76 6.44
N LEU A 136 3.33 -2.69 7.65
CA LEU A 136 4.03 -2.19 8.84
C LEU A 136 5.25 -3.06 9.20
N ALA A 137 5.09 -4.38 9.20
CA ALA A 137 6.18 -5.31 9.44
C ALA A 137 7.29 -5.19 8.39
N ARG A 138 6.91 -5.03 7.12
CA ARG A 138 7.85 -4.79 6.03
C ARG A 138 8.59 -3.46 6.21
N LEU A 139 7.87 -2.37 6.50
CA LEU A 139 8.48 -1.06 6.72
C LEU A 139 9.45 -1.07 7.91
N ALA A 140 9.11 -1.76 9.01
CA ALA A 140 9.99 -1.90 10.16
C ALA A 140 11.30 -2.61 9.77
N PHE A 141 11.20 -3.70 9.00
CA PHE A 141 12.38 -4.43 8.52
C PHE A 141 13.21 -3.59 7.56
N ASP A 142 12.59 -3.00 6.54
CA ASP A 142 13.28 -2.21 5.52
C ASP A 142 13.94 -0.97 6.14
N PHE A 143 13.30 -0.33 7.12
CA PHE A 143 13.89 0.77 7.88
C PHE A 143 15.12 0.33 8.69
N GLY A 144 15.08 -0.86 9.32
CA GLY A 144 16.25 -1.45 9.96
C GLY A 144 17.43 -1.61 8.99
N VAL A 145 17.14 -2.10 7.77
CA VAL A 145 18.13 -2.21 6.68
C VAL A 145 18.68 -0.85 6.28
N TRP A 146 17.81 0.13 6.01
CA TRP A 146 18.21 1.48 5.57
C TRP A 146 19.01 2.23 6.64
N SER A 147 18.65 2.04 7.91
CA SER A 147 19.40 2.64 9.03
C SER A 147 20.70 1.89 9.34
N ALA A 148 20.99 0.79 8.65
CA ALA A 148 22.10 -0.11 8.93
C ALA A 148 22.13 -0.58 10.42
N GLY A 149 20.97 -0.79 11.02
CA GLY A 149 20.81 -1.22 12.41
C GLY A 149 21.10 -0.14 13.46
N ARG A 150 21.33 1.10 13.06
CA ARG A 150 21.66 2.21 13.99
C ARG A 150 20.49 2.65 14.84
N ILE A 151 19.26 2.39 14.39
CA ILE A 151 18.04 2.70 15.11
C ILE A 151 17.33 1.40 15.40
N PRO A 152 17.46 0.85 16.62
CA PRO A 152 16.81 -0.41 16.96
C PRO A 152 15.30 -0.26 17.05
N ILE A 153 14.56 -1.23 16.52
CA ILE A 153 13.11 -1.29 16.52
C ILE A 153 12.66 -2.60 17.13
N THR A 154 11.70 -2.57 18.05
CA THR A 154 10.96 -3.74 18.50
C THR A 154 9.55 -3.68 17.90
N PHE A 155 9.22 -4.63 17.05
CA PHE A 155 7.89 -4.78 16.46
C PHE A 155 7.07 -5.70 17.38
N VAL A 156 6.06 -5.12 18.04
CA VAL A 156 5.18 -5.85 18.96
C VAL A 156 3.88 -6.17 18.25
N CYS A 157 3.53 -7.44 18.19
CA CYS A 157 2.27 -7.93 17.65
C CYS A 157 1.40 -8.47 18.78
N GLU A 158 0.36 -7.76 19.15
CA GLU A 158 -0.71 -8.29 20.01
C GLU A 158 -1.68 -9.14 19.18
N GLU A 159 -2.33 -10.11 19.84
CA GLU A 159 -3.23 -11.08 19.20
C GLU A 159 -2.58 -11.77 17.99
N ALA A 160 -1.33 -12.20 18.18
CA ALA A 160 -0.49 -12.70 17.09
C ALA A 160 -1.08 -13.89 16.33
N HIS A 161 -1.95 -14.69 16.97
CA HIS A 161 -2.68 -15.78 16.32
C HIS A 161 -3.53 -15.34 15.13
N ARG A 162 -3.97 -14.07 15.11
CA ARG A 162 -4.73 -13.51 13.99
C ARG A 162 -3.88 -13.32 12.73
N TYR A 163 -2.59 -13.10 12.89
CA TYR A 163 -1.66 -12.78 11.80
C TYR A 163 -0.80 -13.97 11.39
N VAL A 164 -0.47 -14.81 12.36
CA VAL A 164 0.34 -16.01 12.16
C VAL A 164 -0.38 -17.19 12.83
N PRO A 165 -1.51 -17.66 12.27
CA PRO A 165 -2.23 -18.81 12.80
C PRO A 165 -1.38 -20.07 12.68
N ILE A 166 -1.60 -21.03 13.61
CA ILE A 166 -0.97 -22.34 13.61
C ILE A 166 -1.31 -23.12 12.34
N ASP A 167 -2.58 -23.06 11.92
CA ASP A 167 -3.00 -23.65 10.67
C ASP A 167 -2.43 -22.86 9.49
N LYS A 168 -1.58 -23.53 8.72
CA LYS A 168 -0.90 -22.93 7.56
C LYS A 168 -1.85 -22.55 6.43
N SER A 169 -3.02 -23.17 6.34
CA SER A 169 -4.04 -22.85 5.35
C SER A 169 -4.77 -21.54 5.65
N LEU A 170 -4.74 -21.10 6.91
CA LEU A 170 -5.34 -19.87 7.38
C LEU A 170 -4.35 -18.70 7.34
N GLY A 171 -4.88 -17.50 7.31
CA GLY A 171 -4.12 -16.26 7.37
C GLY A 171 -3.67 -15.75 6.01
N PHE A 172 -3.11 -14.55 6.05
CA PHE A 172 -2.68 -13.82 4.85
C PHE A 172 -1.17 -14.02 4.62
N GLU A 173 -0.82 -14.69 3.55
CA GLU A 173 0.55 -15.12 3.26
C GLU A 173 1.58 -13.96 3.27
N PRO A 174 1.28 -12.75 2.72
CA PRO A 174 2.23 -11.63 2.82
C PRO A 174 2.54 -11.21 4.26
N THR A 175 1.57 -11.28 5.17
CA THR A 175 1.79 -10.97 6.60
C THR A 175 2.71 -11.99 7.25
N LYS A 176 2.44 -13.28 7.00
CA LYS A 176 3.31 -14.37 7.50
C LYS A 176 4.75 -14.19 7.02
N LYS A 177 4.95 -13.89 5.74
CA LYS A 177 6.28 -13.66 5.16
C LYS A 177 6.99 -12.47 5.78
N SER A 178 6.31 -11.33 5.95
CA SER A 178 6.87 -10.12 6.52
C SER A 178 7.29 -10.32 7.97
N ILE A 179 6.44 -10.94 8.80
CA ILE A 179 6.74 -11.26 10.21
C ILE A 179 7.85 -12.30 10.29
N SER A 180 7.79 -13.36 9.47
CA SER A 180 8.83 -14.40 9.43
C SER A 180 10.20 -13.82 9.04
N ARG A 181 10.24 -12.82 8.17
CA ARG A 181 11.48 -12.15 7.79
C ARG A 181 12.10 -11.40 8.97
N ILE A 182 11.30 -10.69 9.77
CA ILE A 182 11.78 -10.07 11.01
C ILE A 182 12.34 -11.13 11.96
N ALA A 183 11.61 -12.21 12.19
CA ALA A 183 12.03 -13.27 13.10
C ALA A 183 13.36 -13.94 12.69
N LYS A 184 13.57 -14.14 11.38
CA LYS A 184 14.76 -14.84 10.87
C LYS A 184 15.98 -13.93 10.71
N GLU A 185 15.78 -12.70 10.29
CA GLU A 185 16.85 -11.83 9.81
C GLU A 185 16.93 -10.50 10.57
N GLY A 186 15.89 -10.12 11.31
CA GLY A 186 15.77 -8.81 11.94
C GLY A 186 16.93 -8.45 12.86
N ARG A 187 17.48 -9.44 13.58
CA ARG A 187 18.62 -9.25 14.49
C ARG A 187 19.82 -8.58 13.80
N LYS A 188 20.08 -8.91 12.54
CA LYS A 188 21.21 -8.32 11.78
C LYS A 188 21.05 -6.82 11.57
N TYR A 189 19.81 -6.35 11.57
CA TYR A 189 19.45 -4.97 11.22
C TYR A 189 18.82 -4.23 12.40
N GLY A 190 19.01 -4.73 13.64
CA GLY A 190 18.49 -4.10 14.83
C GLY A 190 16.96 -4.15 14.96
N VAL A 191 16.31 -5.07 14.26
CA VAL A 191 14.85 -5.26 14.36
C VAL A 191 14.54 -6.52 15.14
N SER A 192 13.81 -6.38 16.24
CA SER A 192 13.31 -7.49 17.06
C SER A 192 11.80 -7.64 16.94
N LEU A 193 11.32 -8.84 17.22
CA LEU A 193 9.91 -9.21 17.18
C LEU A 193 9.46 -9.65 18.55
N CYS A 194 8.33 -9.12 19.02
CA CYS A 194 7.62 -9.60 20.20
C CYS A 194 6.21 -10.03 19.76
N MET A 195 5.87 -11.30 20.04
CA MET A 195 4.57 -11.87 19.72
C MET A 195 3.81 -12.14 21.01
N ILE A 196 2.63 -11.54 21.14
CA ILE A 196 1.73 -11.70 22.28
C ILE A 196 0.49 -12.41 21.78
N THR A 197 0.19 -13.56 22.35
CA THR A 197 -0.97 -14.38 22.00
C THR A 197 -1.53 -15.05 23.23
N GLN A 198 -2.81 -15.31 23.19
CA GLN A 198 -3.50 -16.16 24.17
C GLN A 198 -3.38 -17.62 23.77
#